data_d184d8ac261d7ca055f0d0a5b6ca7c83
#
_entry.id   d184d8ac261d7ca055f0d0a5b6ca7c83
#
_cell.length_a   1.000
_cell.length_b   1.000
_cell.length_c   1.000
_cell.angle_alpha   90.00
_cell.angle_beta   90.00
_cell.angle_gamma   90.00
#
_symmetry.space_group_name_H-M   'P 1'
#
loop_
_entity.id
_entity.type
_entity.pdbx_description
1 polymer ?
#
loop_
_entity_poly.entity_id
_entity_poly.type
_entity_poly.pdbx_seq_one_letter_code
_entity_poly.pdbx_strand_id
1 'polypeptide(L)'
;MDLEDITGEGKLGFQFADPKKKEIVRISISYAAGLIGNIEFDHQKTAEHNNFNQSIYIPEKKDIPLKGKLILQMLGSGLTLYLQNEGLPTVLAQMDFAEHTDLRETEKIRKFQTSLYAQQQKGTIAIKSVDIQLNAGMGLADIRTLTYETGEPIMDQGRLWFSMSVRGRALPHHLQGIFSMDPSLFDIKFEGIVVFDRGDGLWRNEVASHIFFDRRDSIWRGITTGFSAYANKKEKKQLLAVESKQDPRFGFSIMKAKPMGQVGDIEDPHILFDKDVNKWRILTCENIDGYKAIILESDVWDKGYKKIAGPVQHNSTGTSIQRINGKLYCFSGSSEKEVFIYSYPDLKELGHLTMDLPPWDETSNSRVWPNVIELPEGYPTKYIALMMDRFNYPGLKGPNWTYGALYLYHGYEEIRTNP
;
A
#
# COMPACT_ATOMS: atom_id res chain seq x y z
N MET A 1 5.09 5.89 -21.86
CA MET A 1 5.61 6.34 -23.14
C MET A 1 5.63 5.16 -24.10
N ASP A 2 4.87 5.25 -25.17
CA ASP A 2 4.74 4.22 -26.21
C ASP A 2 5.66 4.54 -27.36
N LEU A 3 6.61 3.67 -27.66
CA LEU A 3 7.67 3.87 -28.64
C LEU A 3 7.21 3.36 -29.99
N GLU A 4 7.31 4.19 -31.03
CA GLU A 4 6.97 3.81 -32.40
C GLU A 4 8.20 3.27 -33.14
N ASP A 5 9.28 4.05 -33.17
CA ASP A 5 10.53 3.66 -33.81
C ASP A 5 11.73 4.35 -33.15
N ILE A 6 12.80 3.61 -32.95
CA ILE A 6 14.05 4.13 -32.40
C ILE A 6 15.22 3.59 -33.20
N THR A 7 15.96 4.50 -33.84
CA THR A 7 17.14 4.16 -34.64
C THR A 7 18.36 4.96 -34.18
N GLY A 8 19.55 4.47 -34.57
CA GLY A 8 20.81 5.16 -34.26
C GLY A 8 21.25 4.96 -32.80
N GLU A 9 21.75 6.03 -32.18
CA GLU A 9 22.26 6.02 -30.81
C GLU A 9 21.89 7.29 -30.05
N GLY A 10 21.68 7.15 -28.74
CA GLY A 10 21.28 8.28 -27.88
C GLY A 10 20.87 7.84 -26.50
N LYS A 11 20.12 8.72 -25.81
CA LYS A 11 19.50 8.46 -24.52
C LYS A 11 18.03 8.88 -24.56
N LEU A 12 17.19 8.12 -23.89
CA LEU A 12 15.75 8.37 -23.78
C LEU A 12 15.28 8.04 -22.37
N GLY A 13 14.35 8.84 -21.81
CA GLY A 13 13.83 8.56 -20.48
C GLY A 13 12.89 9.63 -19.95
N PHE A 14 12.86 9.75 -18.63
CA PHE A 14 11.97 10.63 -17.89
C PHE A 14 12.76 11.55 -16.96
N GLN A 15 12.23 12.75 -16.75
CA GLN A 15 12.85 13.74 -15.89
C GLN A 15 11.79 14.42 -15.03
N PHE A 16 12.10 14.58 -13.75
CA PHE A 16 11.37 15.38 -12.78
C PHE A 16 12.27 16.53 -12.35
N ALA A 17 11.81 17.75 -12.49
CA ALA A 17 12.63 18.90 -12.16
C ALA A 17 11.78 20.07 -11.68
N ASP A 18 12.33 20.90 -10.80
CA ASP A 18 11.73 22.21 -10.56
C ASP A 18 11.82 23.10 -11.80
N PRO A 19 10.92 24.11 -11.96
CA PRO A 19 10.91 24.96 -13.15
C PRO A 19 12.22 25.71 -13.44
N LYS A 20 13.02 25.95 -12.38
CA LYS A 20 14.32 26.63 -12.47
C LYS A 20 15.48 25.63 -12.62
N LYS A 21 15.17 24.33 -12.69
CA LYS A 21 16.15 23.24 -12.79
C LYS A 21 17.20 23.25 -11.68
N LYS A 22 16.84 23.76 -10.50
CA LYS A 22 17.72 23.74 -9.32
C LYS A 22 17.90 22.35 -8.76
N GLU A 23 16.88 21.52 -8.92
CA GLU A 23 16.93 20.10 -8.60
C GLU A 23 16.32 19.30 -9.76
N ILE A 24 17.02 18.26 -10.19
CA ILE A 24 16.65 17.36 -11.30
C ILE A 24 16.82 15.93 -10.82
N VAL A 25 15.77 15.13 -10.99
CA VAL A 25 15.79 13.67 -10.87
C VAL A 25 15.51 13.11 -12.25
N ARG A 26 16.40 12.29 -12.78
CA ARG A 26 16.28 11.72 -14.13
C ARG A 26 16.56 10.23 -14.13
N ILE A 27 15.79 9.50 -14.91
CA ILE A 27 16.08 8.13 -15.29
C ILE A 27 16.12 8.05 -16.82
N SER A 28 17.19 7.48 -17.36
CA SER A 28 17.35 7.36 -18.81
C SER A 28 17.99 6.02 -19.20
N ILE A 29 17.68 5.59 -20.42
CA ILE A 29 18.26 4.43 -21.07
C ILE A 29 19.14 4.96 -22.20
N SER A 30 20.40 4.56 -22.24
CA SER A 30 21.21 4.67 -23.45
C SER A 30 20.81 3.58 -24.44
N TYR A 31 20.86 3.88 -25.71
CA TYR A 31 20.58 2.90 -26.76
C TYR A 31 21.54 3.06 -27.93
N ALA A 32 21.81 1.95 -28.60
CA ALA A 32 22.59 1.90 -29.84
C ALA A 32 21.98 0.83 -30.76
N ALA A 33 21.80 1.16 -32.04
CA ALA A 33 21.20 0.27 -33.04
C ALA A 33 19.84 -0.32 -32.61
N GLY A 34 19.02 0.45 -31.87
CA GLY A 34 17.72 0.03 -31.38
C GLY A 34 17.79 -0.95 -30.17
N LEU A 35 18.95 -1.22 -29.60
CA LEU A 35 19.14 -2.06 -28.44
C LEU A 35 19.38 -1.23 -27.17
N ILE A 36 18.90 -1.74 -26.03
CA ILE A 36 19.13 -1.11 -24.71
C ILE A 36 20.60 -1.26 -24.33
N GLY A 37 21.23 -0.14 -23.96
CA GLY A 37 22.51 -0.08 -23.29
C GLY A 37 22.38 0.09 -21.77
N ASN A 38 23.08 1.09 -21.23
CA ASN A 38 23.05 1.36 -19.80
C ASN A 38 21.77 2.10 -19.38
N ILE A 39 21.33 1.87 -18.15
CA ILE A 39 20.30 2.65 -17.48
C ILE A 39 20.99 3.54 -16.47
N GLU A 40 20.70 4.83 -16.51
CA GLU A 40 21.32 5.84 -15.68
C GLU A 40 20.27 6.53 -14.82
N PHE A 41 20.58 6.65 -13.53
CA PHE A 41 19.85 7.47 -12.59
C PHE A 41 20.70 8.68 -12.23
N ASP A 42 20.16 9.87 -12.50
CA ASP A 42 20.80 11.13 -12.20
C ASP A 42 20.00 11.90 -11.15
N HIS A 43 20.67 12.38 -10.11
CA HIS A 43 20.15 13.39 -9.23
C HIS A 43 21.14 14.56 -9.20
N GLN A 44 20.67 15.74 -9.53
CA GLN A 44 21.47 16.97 -9.59
C GLN A 44 20.83 18.05 -8.73
N LYS A 45 21.62 18.65 -7.84
CA LYS A 45 21.26 19.83 -7.06
C LYS A 45 22.27 20.95 -7.31
N THR A 46 21.84 22.00 -7.98
CA THR A 46 22.70 23.12 -8.37
C THR A 46 23.27 23.87 -7.17
N ALA A 47 22.53 23.98 -6.05
CA ALA A 47 22.95 24.70 -4.86
C ALA A 47 24.03 23.97 -4.02
N GLU A 48 24.12 22.66 -4.13
CA GLU A 48 24.99 21.85 -3.27
C GLU A 48 26.22 21.30 -3.99
N HIS A 49 26.36 21.54 -5.31
CA HIS A 49 27.36 20.90 -6.17
C HIS A 49 27.37 19.34 -6.06
N ASN A 50 26.30 18.79 -5.49
CA ASN A 50 26.12 17.36 -5.32
C ASN A 50 25.37 16.79 -6.51
N ASN A 51 26.12 16.15 -7.38
CA ASN A 51 25.57 15.38 -8.48
C ASN A 51 25.76 13.91 -8.13
N PHE A 52 24.66 13.19 -8.02
CA PHE A 52 24.67 11.74 -7.94
C PHE A 52 24.33 11.18 -9.32
N ASN A 53 25.18 10.32 -9.81
CA ASN A 53 24.95 9.56 -11.04
C ASN A 53 25.30 8.10 -10.77
N GLN A 54 24.35 7.23 -11.01
CA GLN A 54 24.55 5.79 -10.94
C GLN A 54 24.17 5.15 -12.27
N SER A 55 25.11 4.50 -12.91
CA SER A 55 24.83 3.66 -14.07
C SER A 55 24.55 2.24 -13.59
N ILE A 56 23.38 1.71 -13.97
CA ILE A 56 23.01 0.33 -13.68
C ILE A 56 23.11 -0.43 -15.00
N TYR A 57 24.10 -1.30 -15.05
CA TYR A 57 24.19 -2.29 -16.10
C TYR A 57 23.47 -3.56 -15.66
N ILE A 58 22.54 -4.05 -16.49
CA ILE A 58 21.83 -5.32 -16.24
C ILE A 58 22.49 -6.39 -17.13
N PRO A 59 23.50 -7.14 -16.61
CA PRO A 59 24.31 -8.07 -17.42
C PRO A 59 23.49 -9.22 -18.02
N GLU A 60 22.39 -9.60 -17.36
CA GLU A 60 21.53 -10.71 -17.77
C GLU A 60 20.62 -10.36 -18.97
N LYS A 61 20.62 -9.10 -19.41
CA LYS A 61 19.69 -8.61 -20.45
C LYS A 61 20.45 -7.95 -21.60
N LYS A 62 21.42 -8.64 -22.18
CA LYS A 62 22.07 -8.24 -23.43
C LYS A 62 21.06 -8.33 -24.59
N ASP A 63 21.17 -7.40 -25.51
CA ASP A 63 20.42 -7.39 -26.78
C ASP A 63 18.89 -7.28 -26.63
N ILE A 64 18.41 -6.51 -25.62
CA ILE A 64 16.99 -6.18 -25.53
C ILE A 64 16.65 -5.07 -26.50
N PRO A 65 15.71 -5.28 -27.44
CA PRO A 65 15.23 -4.22 -28.30
C PRO A 65 14.50 -3.14 -27.51
N LEU A 66 14.85 -1.88 -27.73
CA LEU A 66 14.14 -0.73 -27.15
C LEU A 66 12.90 -0.42 -28.02
N LYS A 67 11.85 -1.20 -27.86
CA LYS A 67 10.57 -1.05 -28.56
C LYS A 67 9.42 -1.35 -27.62
N GLY A 68 8.19 -0.93 -28.02
CA GLY A 68 6.99 -1.11 -27.23
C GLY A 68 6.83 0.00 -26.19
N LYS A 69 6.41 -0.32 -24.97
CA LYS A 69 6.04 0.67 -23.95
C LYS A 69 7.10 0.76 -22.86
N LEU A 70 7.74 1.93 -22.76
CA LEU A 70 8.63 2.25 -21.63
C LEU A 70 7.78 2.90 -20.52
N ILE A 71 7.81 2.27 -19.33
CA ILE A 71 6.95 2.64 -18.19
C ILE A 71 7.85 3.01 -17.01
N LEU A 72 7.63 4.18 -16.43
CA LEU A 72 8.23 4.57 -15.17
C LEU A 72 7.16 4.61 -14.09
N GLN A 73 7.36 3.85 -13.02
CA GLN A 73 6.56 3.91 -11.81
C GLN A 73 7.34 4.64 -10.73
N MET A 74 6.73 5.65 -10.12
CA MET A 74 7.27 6.37 -8.98
C MET A 74 6.38 6.16 -7.77
N LEU A 75 6.98 5.68 -6.67
CA LEU A 75 6.34 5.52 -5.37
C LEU A 75 7.21 6.19 -4.30
N GLY A 76 6.77 7.33 -3.80
CA GLY A 76 7.61 8.13 -2.92
C GLY A 76 8.93 8.47 -3.60
N SER A 77 10.06 8.12 -3.00
CA SER A 77 11.40 8.29 -3.59
C SER A 77 11.87 7.12 -4.44
N GLY A 78 11.07 6.06 -4.54
CA GLY A 78 11.42 4.88 -5.33
C GLY A 78 11.00 5.01 -6.79
N LEU A 79 11.90 4.68 -7.70
CA LEU A 79 11.64 4.62 -9.13
C LEU A 79 11.85 3.20 -9.65
N THR A 80 10.92 2.71 -10.45
CA THR A 80 11.06 1.42 -11.16
C THR A 80 10.78 1.65 -12.64
N LEU A 81 11.72 1.26 -13.46
CA LEU A 81 11.63 1.34 -14.92
C LEU A 81 11.30 -0.03 -15.50
N TYR A 82 10.27 -0.07 -16.34
CA TYR A 82 9.83 -1.29 -17.02
C TYR A 82 9.84 -1.08 -18.53
N LEU A 83 10.00 -2.19 -19.24
CA LEU A 83 9.73 -2.30 -20.67
C LEU A 83 8.65 -3.35 -20.91
N GLN A 84 7.67 -3.01 -21.73
CA GLN A 84 6.61 -3.90 -22.16
C GLN A 84 6.59 -3.96 -23.70
N ASN A 85 7.03 -5.07 -24.24
CA ASN A 85 6.90 -5.34 -25.67
C ASN A 85 5.60 -6.10 -25.97
N GLU A 86 5.47 -7.28 -25.37
CA GLU A 86 4.30 -8.14 -25.42
C GLU A 86 4.07 -8.72 -24.04
N GLY A 87 2.82 -8.98 -23.66
CA GLY A 87 2.48 -9.55 -22.37
C GLY A 87 2.72 -8.59 -21.19
N LEU A 88 3.29 -9.09 -20.10
CA LEU A 88 3.50 -8.33 -18.87
C LEU A 88 4.76 -7.45 -18.94
N PRO A 89 4.76 -6.27 -18.27
CA PRO A 89 5.94 -5.43 -18.17
C PRO A 89 7.12 -6.16 -17.50
N THR A 90 8.30 -6.03 -18.07
CA THR A 90 9.54 -6.54 -17.50
C THR A 90 10.29 -5.41 -16.81
N VAL A 91 10.77 -5.63 -15.58
CA VAL A 91 11.60 -4.65 -14.87
C VAL A 91 12.97 -4.55 -15.53
N LEU A 92 13.36 -3.35 -15.87
CA LEU A 92 14.69 -3.02 -16.34
C LEU A 92 15.60 -2.55 -15.21
N ALA A 93 15.12 -1.66 -14.35
CA ALA A 93 15.89 -1.11 -13.24
C ALA A 93 14.99 -0.61 -12.13
N GLN A 94 15.56 -0.51 -10.93
CA GLN A 94 14.90 0.03 -9.75
C GLN A 94 15.91 0.81 -8.92
N MET A 95 15.50 1.95 -8.37
CA MET A 95 16.31 2.75 -7.49
C MET A 95 15.48 3.49 -6.44
N ASP A 96 16.05 3.66 -5.25
CA ASP A 96 15.54 4.53 -4.20
C ASP A 96 16.41 5.79 -4.09
N PHE A 97 15.77 6.94 -4.15
CA PHE A 97 16.42 8.26 -4.01
C PHE A 97 16.31 8.85 -2.59
N ALA A 98 15.82 8.09 -1.61
CA ALA A 98 15.55 8.61 -0.27
C ALA A 98 16.76 9.27 0.40
N GLU A 99 17.97 8.76 0.15
CA GLU A 99 19.21 9.32 0.69
C GLU A 99 19.63 10.63 0.00
N HIS A 100 19.10 10.89 -1.19
CA HIS A 100 19.50 12.04 -2.02
C HIS A 100 18.45 13.13 -2.04
N THR A 101 17.18 12.78 -2.01
CA THR A 101 16.07 13.73 -2.02
C THR A 101 14.82 13.13 -1.38
N ASP A 102 14.14 13.92 -0.59
CA ASP A 102 12.85 13.53 -0.02
C ASP A 102 11.71 14.07 -0.90
N LEU A 103 11.09 13.19 -1.67
CA LEU A 103 9.95 13.54 -2.53
C LEU A 103 8.63 13.70 -1.75
N ARG A 104 8.64 13.58 -0.42
CA ARG A 104 7.49 13.89 0.45
C ARG A 104 7.43 15.37 0.81
N GLU A 105 8.49 16.14 0.59
CA GLU A 105 8.52 17.58 0.83
C GLU A 105 7.48 18.29 -0.06
N THR A 106 6.43 18.86 0.57
CA THR A 106 5.27 19.44 -0.13
C THR A 106 5.67 20.57 -1.06
N GLU A 107 6.57 21.44 -0.62
CA GLU A 107 7.05 22.59 -1.41
C GLU A 107 7.89 22.16 -2.61
N LYS A 108 8.55 21.04 -2.53
CA LYS A 108 9.33 20.45 -3.62
C LYS A 108 8.41 19.78 -4.64
N ILE A 109 7.59 18.84 -4.20
CA ILE A 109 6.76 18.03 -5.11
C ILE A 109 5.75 18.87 -5.87
N ARG A 110 5.20 19.93 -5.26
CA ARG A 110 4.29 20.88 -5.93
C ARG A 110 4.92 21.64 -7.08
N LYS A 111 6.24 21.81 -7.07
CA LYS A 111 6.98 22.54 -8.09
C LYS A 111 7.53 21.62 -9.17
N PHE A 112 7.70 20.34 -8.88
CA PHE A 112 8.28 19.42 -9.84
C PHE A 112 7.38 19.24 -11.06
N GLN A 113 8.01 19.29 -12.21
CA GLN A 113 7.38 19.06 -13.51
C GLN A 113 7.94 17.77 -14.11
N THR A 114 7.05 16.94 -14.61
CA THR A 114 7.41 15.74 -15.36
C THR A 114 7.65 16.10 -16.81
N SER A 115 8.74 15.63 -17.36
CA SER A 115 9.08 15.79 -18.77
C SER A 115 9.74 14.53 -19.34
N LEU A 116 9.74 14.41 -20.64
CA LEU A 116 10.56 13.45 -21.33
C LEU A 116 12.00 13.98 -21.42
N TYR A 117 12.94 13.06 -21.30
CA TYR A 117 14.35 13.32 -21.57
C TYR A 117 14.76 12.58 -22.84
N ALA A 118 15.35 13.29 -23.76
CA ALA A 118 15.92 12.72 -24.98
C ALA A 118 17.22 13.44 -25.32
N GLN A 119 18.26 12.67 -25.59
CA GLN A 119 19.53 13.13 -26.13
C GLN A 119 19.88 12.24 -27.30
N GLN A 120 19.82 12.76 -28.49
CA GLN A 120 20.07 12.04 -29.72
C GLN A 120 21.45 12.41 -30.25
N GLN A 121 22.25 11.39 -30.54
CA GLN A 121 23.54 11.58 -31.22
C GLN A 121 23.39 11.28 -32.71
N LYS A 122 22.63 10.25 -33.06
CA LYS A 122 22.41 9.81 -34.42
C LYS A 122 21.10 9.06 -34.55
N GLY A 123 20.41 9.18 -35.68
CA GLY A 123 19.17 8.46 -35.99
C GLY A 123 17.89 9.21 -35.63
N THR A 124 16.83 8.52 -35.26
CA THR A 124 15.51 9.07 -34.95
C THR A 124 14.90 8.45 -33.68
N ILE A 125 14.09 9.24 -32.98
CA ILE A 125 13.24 8.80 -31.87
C ILE A 125 11.80 9.19 -32.26
N ALA A 126 10.96 8.19 -32.54
CA ALA A 126 9.54 8.38 -32.76
C ALA A 126 8.75 7.83 -31.57
N ILE A 127 7.92 8.67 -30.95
CA ILE A 127 7.08 8.37 -29.82
C ILE A 127 5.62 8.47 -30.26
N LYS A 128 4.86 7.40 -30.10
CA LYS A 128 3.45 7.32 -30.46
C LYS A 128 2.55 8.05 -29.47
N SER A 129 2.77 7.83 -28.18
CA SER A 129 2.00 8.47 -27.11
C SER A 129 2.76 8.55 -25.80
N VAL A 130 2.33 9.47 -24.95
CA VAL A 130 2.79 9.59 -23.56
C VAL A 130 1.58 9.74 -22.66
N ASP A 131 1.46 8.83 -21.69
CA ASP A 131 0.37 8.83 -20.72
C ASP A 131 0.95 9.02 -19.32
N ILE A 132 0.26 9.80 -18.48
CA ILE A 132 0.56 9.97 -17.06
C ILE A 132 -0.72 9.67 -16.30
N GLN A 133 -0.67 8.73 -15.39
CA GLN A 133 -1.85 8.32 -14.61
C GLN A 133 -1.47 7.87 -13.22
N LEU A 134 -2.41 7.94 -12.29
CA LEU A 134 -2.32 7.23 -11.02
C LEU A 134 -2.47 5.74 -11.28
N ASN A 135 -1.62 4.94 -10.65
CA ASN A 135 -1.64 3.50 -10.80
C ASN A 135 -1.19 2.83 -9.51
N ALA A 136 -1.90 1.80 -9.08
CA ALA A 136 -1.50 1.00 -7.94
C ALA A 136 -0.24 0.17 -8.19
N GLY A 137 0.10 -0.09 -9.45
CA GLY A 137 1.22 -0.96 -9.80
C GLY A 137 1.03 -2.38 -9.28
N MET A 138 2.10 -2.95 -8.73
CA MET A 138 2.14 -4.29 -8.11
C MET A 138 2.43 -4.14 -6.60
N GLY A 139 2.24 -5.23 -5.84
CA GLY A 139 2.62 -5.26 -4.43
C GLY A 139 1.62 -4.53 -3.54
N LEU A 140 0.35 -4.89 -3.65
CA LEU A 140 -0.69 -4.45 -2.72
C LEU A 140 -0.56 -5.19 -1.40
N ALA A 141 -0.75 -4.47 -0.29
CA ALA A 141 -0.61 -5.00 1.06
C ALA A 141 -1.60 -4.33 2.03
N ASP A 142 -1.65 -4.86 3.25
CA ASP A 142 -2.27 -4.22 4.40
C ASP A 142 -3.74 -3.85 4.16
N ILE A 143 -4.51 -4.82 3.64
CA ILE A 143 -5.91 -4.64 3.25
C ILE A 143 -6.75 -4.31 4.47
N ARG A 144 -7.54 -3.23 4.39
CA ARG A 144 -8.47 -2.85 5.44
C ARG A 144 -9.78 -2.37 4.83
N THR A 145 -10.88 -2.99 5.22
CA THR A 145 -12.22 -2.52 4.82
C THR A 145 -12.47 -1.12 5.37
N LEU A 146 -12.95 -0.20 4.54
CA LEU A 146 -13.47 1.07 5.00
C LEU A 146 -14.83 0.83 5.68
N THR A 147 -15.04 1.46 6.83
CA THR A 147 -16.23 1.22 7.66
C THR A 147 -16.92 2.53 8.06
N TYR A 148 -18.08 2.42 8.63
CA TYR A 148 -18.63 3.44 9.50
C TYR A 148 -18.01 3.34 10.90
N GLU A 149 -18.26 4.33 11.76
CA GLU A 149 -17.66 4.40 13.11
C GLU A 149 -17.94 3.17 13.98
N THR A 150 -19.00 2.44 13.71
CA THR A 150 -19.41 1.24 14.47
C THR A 150 -18.93 -0.07 13.85
N GLY A 151 -18.06 0.02 12.84
CA GLY A 151 -17.42 -1.14 12.19
C GLY A 151 -18.22 -1.77 11.05
N GLU A 152 -19.38 -1.21 10.68
CA GLU A 152 -20.13 -1.68 9.52
C GLU A 152 -19.35 -1.33 8.23
N PRO A 153 -19.12 -2.27 7.31
CA PRO A 153 -18.46 -2.01 6.04
C PRO A 153 -19.19 -0.94 5.21
N ILE A 154 -18.45 -0.04 4.61
CA ILE A 154 -19.03 0.90 3.65
C ILE A 154 -19.28 0.15 2.35
N MET A 155 -20.56 0.08 1.98
CA MET A 155 -21.00 -0.40 0.68
C MET A 155 -21.69 0.75 -0.06
N ASP A 156 -21.13 1.16 -1.17
CA ASP A 156 -21.64 2.25 -1.98
C ASP A 156 -21.70 1.80 -3.45
N GLN A 157 -22.88 1.98 -4.08
CA GLN A 157 -23.16 1.53 -5.44
C GLN A 157 -22.86 0.03 -5.68
N GLY A 158 -23.13 -0.82 -4.68
CA GLY A 158 -22.87 -2.26 -4.75
C GLY A 158 -21.40 -2.66 -4.60
N ARG A 159 -20.53 -1.72 -4.25
CA ARG A 159 -19.09 -1.95 -4.10
C ARG A 159 -18.64 -1.80 -2.65
N LEU A 160 -17.83 -2.73 -2.19
CA LEU A 160 -17.05 -2.60 -0.95
C LEU A 160 -15.83 -1.72 -1.17
N TRP A 161 -15.43 -1.01 -0.12
CA TRP A 161 -14.30 -0.08 -0.16
C TRP A 161 -13.19 -0.53 0.79
N PHE A 162 -11.95 -0.40 0.33
CA PHE A 162 -10.77 -0.84 1.06
C PHE A 162 -9.66 0.21 1.00
N SER A 163 -8.90 0.31 2.06
CA SER A 163 -7.57 0.88 2.03
C SER A 163 -6.54 -0.24 1.87
N MET A 164 -5.51 -0.03 1.07
CA MET A 164 -4.39 -0.95 0.89
C MET A 164 -3.09 -0.18 0.75
N SER A 165 -2.01 -0.73 1.27
CA SER A 165 -0.68 -0.20 0.99
C SER A 165 -0.29 -0.52 -0.43
N VAL A 166 0.09 0.50 -1.21
CA VAL A 166 0.65 0.37 -2.54
C VAL A 166 2.16 0.34 -2.41
N ARG A 167 2.78 -0.81 -2.59
CA ARG A 167 4.22 -1.03 -2.32
C ARG A 167 5.09 -1.10 -3.56
N GLY A 168 4.49 -1.18 -4.74
CA GLY A 168 5.22 -1.44 -5.95
C GLY A 168 6.00 -2.75 -5.86
N ARG A 169 7.25 -2.75 -6.25
CA ARG A 169 8.15 -3.90 -6.12
C ARG A 169 9.00 -3.80 -4.86
N ALA A 170 8.35 -3.82 -3.70
CA ALA A 170 9.02 -3.69 -2.41
C ALA A 170 9.90 -2.45 -2.29
N LEU A 171 9.48 -1.34 -2.85
CA LEU A 171 10.14 -0.06 -2.66
C LEU A 171 10.01 0.37 -1.19
N PRO A 172 11.02 1.01 -0.62
CA PRO A 172 11.03 1.39 0.79
C PRO A 172 9.96 2.44 1.12
N HIS A 173 9.52 3.20 0.13
CA HIS A 173 8.44 4.17 0.27
C HIS A 173 7.19 3.69 -0.45
N HIS A 174 6.15 3.44 0.32
CA HIS A 174 4.83 3.00 -0.13
C HIS A 174 3.80 4.11 0.08
N LEU A 175 2.62 3.96 -0.51
CA LEU A 175 1.51 4.91 -0.40
C LEU A 175 0.26 4.19 0.09
N GLN A 176 -0.62 4.92 0.76
CA GLN A 176 -1.95 4.42 1.09
C GLN A 176 -2.86 4.62 -0.12
N GLY A 177 -3.31 3.52 -0.72
CA GLY A 177 -4.29 3.51 -1.79
C GLY A 177 -5.71 3.25 -1.27
N ILE A 178 -6.70 3.72 -2.01
CA ILE A 178 -8.11 3.40 -1.81
C ILE A 178 -8.61 2.61 -3.02
N PHE A 179 -9.32 1.54 -2.74
CA PHE A 179 -9.80 0.59 -3.73
C PHE A 179 -11.28 0.31 -3.51
N SER A 180 -11.99 0.00 -4.57
CA SER A 180 -13.34 -0.53 -4.53
C SER A 180 -13.41 -1.90 -5.19
N MET A 181 -14.34 -2.74 -4.78
CA MET A 181 -14.54 -4.08 -5.33
C MET A 181 -16.02 -4.45 -5.33
N ASP A 182 -16.52 -4.94 -6.45
CA ASP A 182 -17.78 -5.71 -6.45
C ASP A 182 -17.49 -7.09 -5.84
N PRO A 183 -18.11 -7.44 -4.70
CA PRO A 183 -17.80 -8.69 -4.01
C PRO A 183 -18.20 -9.94 -4.80
N SER A 184 -19.07 -9.82 -5.82
CA SER A 184 -19.47 -10.92 -6.68
C SER A 184 -18.46 -11.20 -7.80
N LEU A 185 -17.66 -10.21 -8.20
CA LEU A 185 -16.81 -10.27 -9.40
C LEU A 185 -15.32 -10.25 -9.10
N PHE A 186 -14.91 -9.85 -7.90
CA PHE A 186 -13.50 -9.63 -7.55
C PHE A 186 -12.79 -8.65 -8.51
N ASP A 187 -13.50 -7.62 -8.96
CA ASP A 187 -13.01 -6.59 -9.87
C ASP A 187 -12.40 -5.41 -9.12
N ILE A 188 -11.27 -5.59 -8.47
CA ILE A 188 -10.64 -4.54 -7.68
C ILE A 188 -10.27 -3.35 -8.57
N LYS A 189 -10.78 -2.16 -8.19
CA LYS A 189 -10.50 -0.89 -8.85
C LYS A 189 -9.71 0.03 -7.93
N PHE A 190 -8.68 0.65 -8.49
CA PHE A 190 -7.94 1.71 -7.81
C PHE A 190 -8.67 3.03 -7.99
N GLU A 191 -9.07 3.67 -6.88
CA GLU A 191 -9.92 4.85 -6.87
C GLU A 191 -9.19 6.12 -6.41
N GLY A 192 -8.22 5.99 -5.50
CA GLY A 192 -7.51 7.14 -4.99
C GLY A 192 -6.26 6.83 -4.18
N ILE A 193 -5.50 7.89 -3.90
CA ILE A 193 -4.32 7.89 -3.04
C ILE A 193 -4.58 8.81 -1.85
N VAL A 194 -4.17 8.38 -0.68
CA VAL A 194 -4.18 9.17 0.55
C VAL A 194 -2.75 9.38 1.03
N VAL A 195 -2.42 10.62 1.36
CA VAL A 195 -1.22 10.99 2.09
C VAL A 195 -1.61 11.71 3.38
N PHE A 196 -0.66 11.79 4.32
CA PHE A 196 -0.94 12.29 5.66
C PHE A 196 -0.09 13.53 5.96
N ASP A 197 -0.74 14.60 6.44
CA ASP A 197 -0.11 15.86 6.78
C ASP A 197 -0.07 16.05 8.30
N ARG A 198 1.13 16.09 8.86
CA ARG A 198 1.36 16.38 10.29
C ARG A 198 1.65 17.87 10.55
N GLY A 199 1.62 18.71 9.53
CA GLY A 199 1.94 20.12 9.61
C GLY A 199 3.45 20.41 9.65
N ASP A 200 4.30 19.46 9.29
CA ASP A 200 5.75 19.56 9.31
C ASP A 200 6.38 19.75 7.90
N GLY A 201 5.55 20.07 6.91
CA GLY A 201 5.98 20.31 5.53
C GLY A 201 6.18 19.04 4.70
N LEU A 202 5.83 17.86 5.24
CA LEU A 202 5.92 16.58 4.54
C LEU A 202 4.52 16.01 4.29
N TRP A 203 4.28 15.52 3.09
CA TRP A 203 3.17 14.61 2.80
C TRP A 203 3.65 13.19 3.10
N ARG A 204 3.26 12.71 4.26
CA ARG A 204 3.73 11.43 4.76
C ARG A 204 3.01 10.27 4.11
N ASN A 205 3.76 9.24 3.81
CA ASN A 205 3.32 8.01 3.19
C ASN A 205 3.10 6.89 4.22
N GLU A 206 2.40 7.21 5.31
CA GLU A 206 2.01 6.21 6.29
C GLU A 206 1.08 5.17 5.67
N VAL A 207 1.01 3.99 6.23
CA VAL A 207 0.20 2.88 5.69
C VAL A 207 -0.38 2.01 6.80
N ALA A 208 -0.96 0.88 6.42
CA ALA A 208 -1.70 0.00 7.31
C ALA A 208 -2.84 0.77 8.02
N SER A 209 -3.55 1.58 7.26
CA SER A 209 -4.56 2.48 7.80
C SER A 209 -5.94 1.85 7.86
N HIS A 210 -6.66 2.04 8.96
CA HIS A 210 -8.10 1.86 9.00
C HIS A 210 -8.77 3.22 8.89
N ILE A 211 -9.52 3.44 7.82
CA ILE A 211 -10.24 4.69 7.54
C ILE A 211 -11.75 4.41 7.67
N PHE A 212 -12.48 5.30 8.33
CA PHE A 212 -13.90 5.17 8.54
C PHE A 212 -14.62 6.53 8.41
N PHE A 213 -15.91 6.49 8.08
CA PHE A 213 -16.76 7.67 8.10
C PHE A 213 -17.52 7.74 9.42
N ASP A 214 -17.25 8.78 10.21
CA ASP A 214 -17.95 9.03 11.45
C ASP A 214 -19.24 9.81 11.16
N ARG A 215 -20.38 9.10 11.17
CA ARG A 215 -21.71 9.66 10.89
C ARG A 215 -22.15 10.68 11.92
N ARG A 216 -21.61 10.60 13.15
CA ARG A 216 -21.99 11.51 14.24
C ARG A 216 -21.49 12.93 13.97
N ASP A 217 -20.30 13.05 13.41
CA ASP A 217 -19.64 14.34 13.12
C ASP A 217 -19.60 14.64 11.62
N SER A 218 -20.06 13.70 10.77
CA SER A 218 -20.01 13.77 9.30
C SER A 218 -18.61 14.06 8.77
N ILE A 219 -17.64 13.31 9.28
CA ILE A 219 -16.22 13.48 8.95
C ILE A 219 -15.52 12.12 8.72
N TRP A 220 -14.60 12.08 7.80
CA TRP A 220 -13.71 10.95 7.61
C TRP A 220 -12.60 10.95 8.66
N ARG A 221 -12.44 9.83 9.33
CA ARG A 221 -11.45 9.59 10.37
C ARG A 221 -10.72 8.29 10.12
N GLY A 222 -9.63 8.07 10.86
CA GLY A 222 -8.92 6.81 10.81
C GLY A 222 -7.75 6.76 11.76
N ILE A 223 -7.10 5.60 11.78
CA ILE A 223 -5.82 5.40 12.45
C ILE A 223 -4.87 4.78 11.44
N THR A 224 -3.64 5.27 11.43
CA THR A 224 -2.57 4.75 10.58
C THR A 224 -1.32 4.42 11.40
N THR A 225 -0.49 3.56 10.87
CA THR A 225 0.82 3.27 11.45
C THR A 225 1.86 4.25 10.92
N GLY A 226 2.58 4.91 11.81
CA GLY A 226 3.62 5.89 11.49
C GLY A 226 4.91 5.25 10.99
N PHE A 227 4.87 4.58 9.84
CA PHE A 227 6.02 3.92 9.21
C PHE A 227 7.04 4.89 8.61
N SER A 228 6.66 6.14 8.33
CA SER A 228 7.61 7.17 7.88
C SER A 228 8.76 7.39 8.88
N ALA A 229 8.57 6.97 10.14
CA ALA A 229 9.63 6.98 11.14
C ALA A 229 10.85 6.14 10.74
N TYR A 230 10.68 5.12 9.90
CA TYR A 230 11.81 4.33 9.41
C TYR A 230 12.76 5.11 8.49
N ALA A 231 12.24 6.11 7.79
CA ALA A 231 13.05 7.02 6.98
C ALA A 231 13.78 8.09 7.81
N ASN A 232 13.40 8.28 9.06
CA ASN A 232 13.98 9.27 9.96
C ASN A 232 14.32 8.66 11.32
N LYS A 233 15.59 8.38 11.56
CA LYS A 233 16.09 7.78 12.83
C LYS A 233 15.74 8.55 14.10
N LYS A 234 15.33 9.81 13.99
CA LYS A 234 14.92 10.64 15.14
C LYS A 234 13.43 10.45 15.50
N GLU A 235 12.64 9.90 14.62
CA GLU A 235 11.24 9.61 14.86
C GLU A 235 11.06 8.20 15.43
N LYS A 236 10.02 8.02 16.25
CA LYS A 236 9.61 6.73 16.76
C LYS A 236 8.34 6.30 16.04
N LYS A 237 8.26 5.01 15.69
CA LYS A 237 7.04 4.39 15.19
C LYS A 237 5.91 4.56 16.21
N GLN A 238 4.71 4.84 15.75
CA GLN A 238 3.56 5.14 16.61
C GLN A 238 2.24 5.02 15.84
N LEU A 239 1.13 4.98 16.55
CA LEU A 239 -0.18 5.15 15.94
C LEU A 239 -0.51 6.64 15.79
N LEU A 240 -1.07 6.99 14.64
CA LEU A 240 -1.49 8.34 14.30
C LEU A 240 -3.00 8.36 14.04
N ALA A 241 -3.71 9.28 14.70
CA ALA A 241 -5.08 9.61 14.35
C ALA A 241 -5.11 10.49 13.10
N VAL A 242 -5.99 10.17 12.16
CA VAL A 242 -6.10 10.90 10.89
C VAL A 242 -7.54 11.35 10.63
N GLU A 243 -7.71 12.54 10.05
CA GLU A 243 -9.03 13.07 9.74
C GLU A 243 -9.07 13.95 8.49
N SER A 244 -10.20 13.96 7.80
CA SER A 244 -10.47 14.82 6.65
C SER A 244 -11.97 15.13 6.54
N LYS A 245 -12.31 16.38 6.19
CA LYS A 245 -13.67 16.75 5.80
C LYS A 245 -13.99 16.36 4.35
N GLN A 246 -12.97 16.19 3.53
CA GLN A 246 -13.08 15.72 2.16
C GLN A 246 -13.13 14.21 2.15
N ASP A 247 -13.94 13.63 1.27
CA ASP A 247 -14.00 12.20 1.03
C ASP A 247 -12.64 11.71 0.46
N PRO A 248 -11.91 10.84 1.18
CA PRO A 248 -10.60 10.38 0.75
C PRO A 248 -10.64 9.28 -0.31
N ARG A 249 -11.83 8.81 -0.70
CA ARG A 249 -11.97 7.66 -1.59
C ARG A 249 -11.52 7.93 -3.02
N PHE A 250 -11.50 9.18 -3.46
CA PHE A 250 -11.32 9.51 -4.86
C PHE A 250 -10.13 10.43 -5.12
N GLY A 251 -9.35 10.07 -6.15
CA GLY A 251 -8.25 10.91 -6.63
C GLY A 251 -7.08 11.02 -5.65
N PHE A 252 -6.65 12.24 -5.37
CA PHE A 252 -5.56 12.51 -4.43
C PHE A 252 -6.08 13.27 -3.21
N SER A 253 -5.97 12.65 -2.04
CA SER A 253 -6.50 13.18 -0.78
C SER A 253 -5.42 13.35 0.27
N ILE A 254 -5.53 14.39 1.07
CA ILE A 254 -4.65 14.68 2.18
C ILE A 254 -5.49 14.61 3.47
N MET A 255 -5.11 13.72 4.38
CA MET A 255 -5.70 13.65 5.73
C MET A 255 -4.74 14.27 6.75
N LYS A 256 -5.28 15.11 7.64
CA LYS A 256 -4.49 15.63 8.78
C LYS A 256 -4.18 14.51 9.75
N ALA A 257 -2.92 14.42 10.19
CA ALA A 257 -2.45 13.38 11.09
C ALA A 257 -1.89 13.95 12.37
N LYS A 258 -2.17 13.30 13.50
CA LYS A 258 -1.64 13.68 14.83
C LYS A 258 -1.28 12.45 15.66
N PRO A 259 -0.23 12.53 16.50
CA PRO A 259 0.12 11.46 17.44
C PRO A 259 -1.00 11.15 18.43
N MET A 260 -1.21 9.87 18.71
CA MET A 260 -2.21 9.39 19.67
C MET A 260 -1.62 9.09 21.06
N GLY A 261 -0.29 9.12 21.20
CA GLY A 261 0.42 8.74 22.41
C GLY A 261 0.77 7.25 22.51
N GLN A 262 0.37 6.44 21.53
CA GLN A 262 0.75 5.02 21.43
C GLN A 262 2.04 4.93 20.63
N VAL A 263 3.18 4.94 21.33
CA VAL A 263 4.54 4.97 20.75
C VAL A 263 5.25 3.67 21.04
N GLY A 264 5.90 3.10 20.04
CA GLY A 264 6.63 1.85 20.14
C GLY A 264 6.53 1.04 18.85
N ASP A 265 6.94 -0.21 18.89
CA ASP A 265 6.78 -1.13 17.77
C ASP A 265 5.35 -1.70 17.76
N ILE A 266 4.41 -0.85 17.39
CA ILE A 266 2.96 -1.08 17.34
C ILE A 266 2.45 -0.77 15.94
N GLU A 267 1.58 -1.64 15.37
CA GLU A 267 1.11 -1.49 13.99
C GLU A 267 -0.25 -2.15 13.75
N ASP A 268 -0.74 -2.02 12.50
CA ASP A 268 -1.94 -2.69 11.98
C ASP A 268 -3.23 -2.37 12.75
N PRO A 269 -3.54 -1.10 13.03
CA PRO A 269 -4.70 -0.75 13.82
C PRO A 269 -6.03 -0.97 13.10
N HIS A 270 -7.04 -1.38 13.85
CA HIS A 270 -8.44 -1.36 13.46
C HIS A 270 -9.24 -0.71 14.60
N ILE A 271 -10.00 0.34 14.30
CA ILE A 271 -10.78 1.09 15.30
C ILE A 271 -12.27 0.97 15.06
N LEU A 272 -13.04 0.93 16.14
CA LEU A 272 -14.50 1.14 16.11
C LEU A 272 -15.00 1.83 17.38
N PHE A 273 -16.18 2.42 17.26
CA PHE A 273 -16.96 2.89 18.39
C PHE A 273 -17.93 1.80 18.84
N ASP A 274 -17.69 1.26 20.02
CA ASP A 274 -18.55 0.27 20.65
C ASP A 274 -19.72 0.98 21.36
N LYS A 275 -20.90 0.91 20.75
CA LYS A 275 -22.12 1.56 21.24
C LYS A 275 -22.60 0.99 22.59
N ASP A 276 -22.33 -0.30 22.85
CA ASP A 276 -22.86 -0.98 24.02
C ASP A 276 -22.22 -0.49 25.31
N VAL A 277 -20.96 -0.05 25.21
CA VAL A 277 -20.17 0.48 26.33
C VAL A 277 -19.83 1.96 26.17
N ASN A 278 -20.22 2.58 25.05
CA ASN A 278 -19.92 3.97 24.71
C ASN A 278 -18.40 4.29 24.76
N LYS A 279 -17.60 3.43 24.13
CA LYS A 279 -16.13 3.52 24.10
C LYS A 279 -15.60 3.35 22.68
N TRP A 280 -14.46 3.95 22.45
CA TRP A 280 -13.63 3.67 21.29
C TRP A 280 -12.67 2.52 21.60
N ARG A 281 -12.58 1.55 20.69
CA ARG A 281 -11.68 0.42 20.82
C ARG A 281 -10.81 0.25 19.58
N ILE A 282 -9.55 -0.05 19.83
CA ILE A 282 -8.57 -0.34 18.80
C ILE A 282 -8.05 -1.75 19.03
N LEU A 283 -8.18 -2.59 18.02
CA LEU A 283 -7.42 -3.82 17.92
C LEU A 283 -6.16 -3.51 17.08
N THR A 284 -5.00 -3.84 17.61
CA THR A 284 -3.71 -3.59 16.96
C THR A 284 -2.72 -4.69 17.38
N CYS A 285 -1.55 -4.74 16.79
CA CYS A 285 -0.50 -5.63 17.23
C CYS A 285 0.72 -4.87 17.75
N GLU A 286 1.30 -5.37 18.81
CA GLU A 286 2.50 -4.83 19.46
C GLU A 286 3.60 -5.90 19.44
N ASN A 287 4.83 -5.51 19.16
CA ASN A 287 5.96 -6.43 19.15
C ASN A 287 6.44 -6.70 20.59
N ILE A 288 6.03 -7.84 21.10
CA ILE A 288 6.37 -8.38 22.42
C ILE A 288 6.88 -9.81 22.20
N ASP A 289 8.12 -9.98 21.81
CA ASP A 289 8.64 -11.27 21.34
C ASP A 289 7.83 -11.80 20.14
N GLY A 290 7.85 -11.00 19.04
CA GLY A 290 6.97 -11.10 17.87
C GLY A 290 5.69 -10.30 18.05
N TYR A 291 5.02 -10.01 16.94
CA TYR A 291 3.78 -9.25 16.97
C TYR A 291 2.65 -10.04 17.60
N LYS A 292 1.95 -9.43 18.55
CA LYS A 292 0.85 -10.00 19.33
C LYS A 292 -0.34 -9.05 19.34
N ALA A 293 -1.54 -9.56 19.11
CA ALA A 293 -2.74 -8.74 19.14
C ALA A 293 -3.07 -8.26 20.56
N ILE A 294 -3.46 -7.00 20.65
CA ILE A 294 -3.93 -6.34 21.88
C ILE A 294 -5.15 -5.49 21.58
N ILE A 295 -6.02 -5.29 22.58
CA ILE A 295 -7.11 -4.30 22.50
C ILE A 295 -6.81 -3.14 23.43
N LEU A 296 -6.97 -1.94 22.86
CA LEU A 296 -6.89 -0.66 23.55
C LEU A 296 -8.28 -0.03 23.61
N GLU A 297 -8.59 0.71 24.68
CA GLU A 297 -9.88 1.37 24.91
C GLU A 297 -9.68 2.83 25.33
N SER A 298 -10.57 3.72 24.87
CA SER A 298 -10.60 5.13 25.26
C SER A 298 -12.04 5.69 25.22
N ASP A 299 -12.24 6.79 25.95
CA ASP A 299 -13.48 7.61 25.86
C ASP A 299 -13.52 8.49 24.61
N VAL A 300 -12.37 8.79 24.01
CA VAL A 300 -12.21 9.65 22.85
C VAL A 300 -11.46 8.95 21.74
N TRP A 301 -11.80 9.26 20.48
CA TRP A 301 -11.33 8.50 19.33
C TRP A 301 -9.84 8.65 19.02
N ASP A 302 -9.21 9.72 19.42
CA ASP A 302 -7.86 10.12 18.97
C ASP A 302 -6.77 10.13 20.04
N LYS A 303 -7.08 9.73 21.28
CA LYS A 303 -6.11 9.75 22.40
C LYS A 303 -6.60 8.97 23.62
N GLY A 304 -5.70 8.85 24.62
CA GLY A 304 -6.05 8.35 25.95
C GLY A 304 -6.27 6.84 26.03
N TYR A 305 -5.83 6.10 25.05
CA TYR A 305 -5.99 4.66 24.96
C TYR A 305 -5.21 3.90 26.03
N LYS A 306 -5.87 2.90 26.63
CA LYS A 306 -5.29 1.99 27.61
C LYS A 306 -5.56 0.55 27.18
N LYS A 307 -4.58 -0.32 27.38
CA LYS A 307 -4.71 -1.75 27.07
C LYS A 307 -5.72 -2.40 28.03
N ILE A 308 -6.70 -3.11 27.46
CA ILE A 308 -7.75 -3.82 28.21
C ILE A 308 -7.71 -5.33 27.99
N ALA A 309 -7.12 -5.82 26.88
CA ALA A 309 -6.97 -7.24 26.58
C ALA A 309 -5.71 -7.53 25.79
N GLY A 310 -5.27 -8.78 25.83
CA GLY A 310 -4.03 -9.26 25.20
C GLY A 310 -2.79 -9.08 26.10
N PRO A 311 -1.59 -9.42 25.62
CA PRO A 311 -1.32 -9.95 24.28
C PRO A 311 -1.82 -11.39 24.11
N VAL A 312 -2.23 -11.74 22.89
CA VAL A 312 -2.53 -13.14 22.53
C VAL A 312 -1.24 -13.97 22.39
N GLN A 313 -1.36 -15.30 22.35
CA GLN A 313 -0.19 -16.17 22.27
C GLN A 313 0.40 -16.27 20.87
N HIS A 314 -0.47 -16.39 19.85
CA HIS A 314 -0.05 -16.55 18.46
C HIS A 314 0.53 -15.28 17.87
N ASN A 315 1.42 -15.43 16.88
CA ASN A 315 1.85 -14.31 16.05
C ASN A 315 0.61 -13.70 15.39
N SER A 316 0.52 -12.37 15.42
CA SER A 316 -0.66 -11.65 14.97
C SER A 316 -0.26 -10.41 14.17
N THR A 317 -0.70 -10.36 12.91
CA THR A 317 -0.55 -9.18 12.04
C THR A 317 -1.85 -8.95 11.27
N GLY A 318 -2.07 -7.74 10.81
CA GLY A 318 -3.27 -7.41 10.04
C GLY A 318 -4.56 -7.61 10.84
N THR A 319 -4.54 -7.26 12.12
CA THR A 319 -5.66 -7.47 13.05
C THR A 319 -6.92 -6.74 12.59
N SER A 320 -8.10 -7.37 12.69
CA SER A 320 -9.37 -6.74 12.34
C SER A 320 -10.50 -7.14 13.29
N ILE A 321 -11.43 -6.19 13.55
CA ILE A 321 -12.68 -6.45 14.27
C ILE A 321 -13.79 -6.49 13.24
N GLN A 322 -14.55 -7.58 13.19
CA GLN A 322 -15.62 -7.75 12.21
C GLN A 322 -16.91 -8.14 12.94
N ARG A 323 -18.04 -7.70 12.36
CA ARG A 323 -19.38 -8.07 12.84
C ARG A 323 -19.92 -9.21 11.98
N ILE A 324 -20.19 -10.34 12.59
CA ILE A 324 -20.73 -11.54 11.96
C ILE A 324 -21.96 -11.97 12.73
N ASN A 325 -23.11 -12.09 12.06
CA ASN A 325 -24.41 -12.40 12.68
C ASN A 325 -24.68 -11.53 13.91
N GLY A 326 -24.42 -10.22 13.79
CA GLY A 326 -24.66 -9.22 14.84
C GLY A 326 -23.64 -9.21 15.99
N LYS A 327 -22.69 -10.16 16.07
CA LYS A 327 -21.65 -10.23 17.10
C LYS A 327 -20.31 -9.75 16.57
N LEU A 328 -19.52 -9.13 17.44
CA LEU A 328 -18.15 -8.73 17.13
C LEU A 328 -17.15 -9.86 17.41
N TYR A 329 -16.23 -10.04 16.49
CA TYR A 329 -15.12 -10.98 16.59
C TYR A 329 -13.81 -10.27 16.22
N CYS A 330 -12.71 -10.72 16.79
CA CYS A 330 -11.37 -10.29 16.43
C CYS A 330 -10.69 -11.35 15.57
N PHE A 331 -10.10 -10.91 14.48
CA PHE A 331 -9.33 -11.76 13.58
C PHE A 331 -7.88 -11.28 13.53
N SER A 332 -6.95 -12.22 13.41
CA SER A 332 -5.55 -11.91 13.11
C SER A 332 -4.96 -12.94 12.17
N GLY A 333 -4.13 -12.48 11.25
CA GLY A 333 -3.29 -13.35 10.45
C GLY A 333 -2.03 -13.75 11.21
N SER A 334 -1.34 -14.78 10.76
CA SER A 334 -0.14 -15.25 11.42
C SER A 334 0.92 -15.78 10.45
N SER A 335 2.17 -15.77 10.91
CA SER A 335 3.28 -16.46 10.25
C SER A 335 3.16 -18.00 10.32
N GLU A 336 2.22 -18.51 11.09
CA GLU A 336 1.91 -19.94 11.22
C GLU A 336 0.99 -20.44 10.09
N LYS A 337 0.67 -19.58 9.11
CA LYS A 337 -0.25 -19.83 7.98
C LYS A 337 -1.71 -20.01 8.38
N GLU A 338 -2.07 -19.53 9.57
CA GLU A 338 -3.41 -19.60 10.12
C GLU A 338 -4.03 -18.22 10.28
N VAL A 339 -5.35 -18.15 10.23
CA VAL A 339 -6.15 -16.98 10.61
C VAL A 339 -6.85 -17.31 11.91
N PHE A 340 -6.40 -16.71 12.98
CA PHE A 340 -6.99 -16.93 14.32
C PHE A 340 -8.21 -16.06 14.54
N ILE A 341 -9.18 -16.61 15.24
CA ILE A 341 -10.43 -15.98 15.65
C ILE A 341 -10.46 -15.86 17.16
N TYR A 342 -10.72 -14.67 17.66
CA TYR A 342 -10.83 -14.40 19.09
C TYR A 342 -12.16 -13.75 19.44
N SER A 343 -12.58 -13.96 20.68
CA SER A 343 -13.73 -13.23 21.22
C SER A 343 -13.43 -11.74 21.33
N TYR A 344 -14.47 -10.93 21.17
CA TYR A 344 -14.40 -9.49 21.40
C TYR A 344 -15.13 -9.16 22.70
N PRO A 345 -14.55 -8.33 23.61
CA PRO A 345 -13.23 -7.72 23.53
C PRO A 345 -12.12 -8.49 24.24
N ASP A 346 -12.38 -9.64 24.81
CA ASP A 346 -11.50 -10.32 25.77
C ASP A 346 -10.31 -11.03 25.14
N LEU A 347 -10.28 -11.14 23.79
CA LEU A 347 -9.26 -11.85 23.02
C LEU A 347 -9.05 -13.31 23.47
N LYS A 348 -10.12 -13.99 23.90
CA LYS A 348 -10.08 -15.45 24.12
C LYS A 348 -10.11 -16.13 22.75
N GLU A 349 -9.20 -17.04 22.51
CA GLU A 349 -9.16 -17.81 21.28
C GLU A 349 -10.42 -18.68 21.13
N LEU A 350 -11.03 -18.60 19.96
CA LEU A 350 -12.23 -19.36 19.58
C LEU A 350 -11.90 -20.45 18.57
N GLY A 351 -10.77 -20.35 17.89
CA GLY A 351 -10.32 -21.24 16.85
C GLY A 351 -9.60 -20.51 15.72
N HIS A 352 -9.50 -21.15 14.59
CA HIS A 352 -8.88 -20.61 13.38
C HIS A 352 -9.71 -20.98 12.14
N LEU A 353 -9.50 -20.23 11.07
CA LEU A 353 -10.06 -20.55 9.76
C LEU A 353 -9.11 -21.51 9.04
N THR A 354 -9.64 -22.64 8.60
CA THR A 354 -8.94 -23.50 7.63
C THR A 354 -9.12 -22.92 6.24
N MET A 355 -8.02 -22.59 5.60
CA MET A 355 -8.01 -21.92 4.30
C MET A 355 -7.33 -22.81 3.27
N ASP A 356 -7.91 -22.91 2.08
CA ASP A 356 -7.22 -23.52 0.95
C ASP A 356 -6.00 -22.69 0.55
N LEU A 357 -4.89 -23.37 0.26
CA LEU A 357 -3.66 -22.74 -0.19
C LEU A 357 -3.63 -22.69 -1.73
N PRO A 358 -3.09 -21.60 -2.32
CA PRO A 358 -2.82 -21.57 -3.75
C PRO A 358 -1.80 -22.63 -4.16
N PRO A 359 -1.83 -23.12 -5.39
CA PRO A 359 -0.94 -24.18 -5.87
C PRO A 359 0.56 -23.87 -5.79
N TRP A 360 0.94 -22.58 -5.75
CA TRP A 360 2.33 -22.14 -5.69
C TRP A 360 2.80 -21.77 -4.27
N ASP A 361 2.08 -22.20 -3.26
CA ASP A 361 2.20 -21.69 -1.89
C ASP A 361 3.21 -22.43 -1.00
N GLU A 362 4.01 -23.33 -1.51
CA GLU A 362 5.06 -24.02 -0.74
C GLU A 362 6.04 -23.05 -0.04
N THR A 363 6.23 -21.86 -0.63
CA THR A 363 7.10 -20.80 -0.13
C THR A 363 6.35 -19.70 0.64
N SER A 364 5.02 -19.77 0.73
CA SER A 364 4.21 -18.82 1.47
C SER A 364 4.53 -18.89 2.97
N ASN A 365 4.76 -17.73 3.57
CA ASN A 365 5.18 -17.65 4.96
C ASN A 365 4.05 -17.24 5.92
N SER A 366 2.91 -16.75 5.42
CA SER A 366 1.86 -16.25 6.32
C SER A 366 0.52 -16.05 5.61
N ARG A 367 -0.55 -16.11 6.40
CA ARG A 367 -1.90 -15.63 6.05
C ARG A 367 -2.15 -14.39 6.87
N VAL A 368 -2.36 -13.26 6.22
CA VAL A 368 -2.42 -11.97 6.91
C VAL A 368 -3.55 -11.10 6.38
N TRP A 369 -3.97 -10.14 7.21
CA TRP A 369 -4.98 -9.15 6.89
C TRP A 369 -6.34 -9.74 6.54
N PRO A 370 -6.92 -10.60 7.39
CA PRO A 370 -8.23 -11.18 7.14
C PRO A 370 -9.32 -10.12 7.28
N ASN A 371 -10.00 -9.82 6.18
CA ASN A 371 -11.21 -9.01 6.16
C ASN A 371 -12.39 -9.95 5.90
N VAL A 372 -12.99 -10.45 6.96
CA VAL A 372 -14.16 -11.35 6.90
C VAL A 372 -15.40 -10.48 6.96
N ILE A 373 -16.18 -10.46 5.88
CA ILE A 373 -17.31 -9.55 5.71
C ILE A 373 -18.59 -10.34 5.49
N GLU A 374 -19.62 -10.04 6.27
CA GLU A 374 -20.97 -10.50 6.03
C GLU A 374 -21.60 -9.60 4.96
N LEU A 375 -22.05 -10.19 3.86
CA LEU A 375 -22.70 -9.47 2.76
C LEU A 375 -24.19 -9.31 3.02
N PRO A 376 -24.84 -8.24 2.51
CA PRO A 376 -26.27 -8.10 2.53
C PRO A 376 -26.99 -9.21 1.77
N GLU A 377 -28.28 -9.37 1.99
CA GLU A 377 -29.13 -10.26 1.19
C GLU A 377 -29.06 -9.88 -0.30
N GLY A 378 -29.12 -10.90 -1.17
CA GLY A 378 -29.09 -10.75 -2.62
C GLY A 378 -27.72 -10.99 -3.26
N TYR A 379 -26.64 -11.11 -2.48
CA TYR A 379 -25.34 -11.53 -2.99
C TYR A 379 -25.27 -13.08 -3.13
N PRO A 380 -24.43 -13.59 -4.06
CA PRO A 380 -24.30 -15.05 -4.30
C PRO A 380 -23.81 -15.83 -3.07
N THR A 381 -23.07 -15.14 -2.18
CA THR A 381 -22.51 -15.73 -0.95
C THR A 381 -22.86 -14.86 0.23
N LYS A 382 -23.01 -15.45 1.42
CA LYS A 382 -23.29 -14.71 2.64
C LYS A 382 -22.05 -14.04 3.20
N TYR A 383 -20.89 -14.67 3.06
CA TYR A 383 -19.61 -14.18 3.59
C TYR A 383 -18.55 -14.16 2.51
N ILE A 384 -17.66 -13.21 2.64
CA ILE A 384 -16.38 -13.22 1.93
C ILE A 384 -15.24 -13.03 2.93
N ALA A 385 -14.07 -13.55 2.59
CA ALA A 385 -12.82 -13.18 3.25
C ALA A 385 -11.83 -12.68 2.20
N LEU A 386 -11.51 -11.40 2.25
CA LEU A 386 -10.47 -10.81 1.43
C LEU A 386 -9.20 -10.69 2.26
N MET A 387 -8.12 -11.28 1.77
CA MET A 387 -6.85 -11.32 2.50
C MET A 387 -5.67 -11.38 1.54
N MET A 388 -4.49 -11.26 2.08
CA MET A 388 -3.25 -11.31 1.33
C MET A 388 -2.29 -12.33 1.92
N ASP A 389 -1.25 -12.65 1.16
CA ASP A 389 -0.14 -13.47 1.58
C ASP A 389 1.18 -12.71 1.48
N ARG A 390 2.10 -13.01 2.39
CA ARG A 390 3.47 -12.50 2.38
C ARG A 390 4.38 -13.48 1.64
N PHE A 391 4.53 -13.30 0.37
CA PHE A 391 5.56 -14.03 -0.38
C PHE A 391 6.15 -13.15 -1.49
N ASN A 392 7.33 -13.50 -1.94
CA ASN A 392 7.88 -12.85 -3.12
C ASN A 392 7.13 -13.32 -4.36
N TYR A 393 6.73 -12.39 -5.20
CA TYR A 393 6.18 -12.74 -6.49
C TYR A 393 7.19 -13.62 -7.25
N PRO A 394 6.76 -14.70 -7.92
CA PRO A 394 7.65 -15.61 -8.61
C PRO A 394 8.63 -14.91 -9.55
N GLY A 395 9.91 -15.25 -9.46
CA GLY A 395 10.97 -14.65 -10.27
C GLY A 395 11.51 -13.30 -9.77
N LEU A 396 10.98 -12.75 -8.66
CA LEU A 396 11.53 -11.55 -8.03
C LEU A 396 12.56 -11.90 -6.97
N LYS A 397 13.79 -11.43 -7.18
CA LYS A 397 14.83 -11.38 -6.14
C LYS A 397 14.64 -10.08 -5.37
N GLY A 398 14.66 -10.12 -4.07
CA GLY A 398 14.59 -8.93 -3.23
C GLY A 398 14.08 -9.24 -1.83
N PRO A 399 13.96 -8.22 -0.97
CA PRO A 399 13.43 -8.41 0.37
C PRO A 399 12.00 -8.98 0.27
N ASN A 400 11.64 -9.85 1.20
CA ASN A 400 10.36 -10.59 1.30
C ASN A 400 9.13 -9.70 1.57
N TRP A 401 9.00 -8.59 0.85
CA TRP A 401 8.00 -7.55 1.12
C TRP A 401 7.19 -7.20 -0.14
N THR A 402 7.37 -7.96 -1.20
CA THR A 402 6.56 -7.86 -2.41
C THR A 402 5.29 -8.67 -2.23
N TYR A 403 4.43 -8.26 -1.36
CA TYR A 403 3.11 -8.87 -1.20
C TYR A 403 2.41 -8.91 -2.56
N GLY A 404 2.37 -10.10 -3.16
CA GLY A 404 2.03 -10.23 -4.57
C GLY A 404 0.62 -10.72 -4.81
N ALA A 405 -0.02 -11.33 -3.83
CA ALA A 405 -1.29 -11.99 -4.05
C ALA A 405 -2.39 -11.55 -3.07
N LEU A 406 -3.54 -11.25 -3.64
CA LEU A 406 -4.80 -11.07 -2.93
C LEU A 406 -5.65 -12.30 -3.17
N TYR A 407 -6.32 -12.78 -2.12
CA TYR A 407 -7.21 -13.93 -2.17
C TYR A 407 -8.60 -13.53 -1.74
N LEU A 408 -9.59 -13.95 -2.51
CA LEU A 408 -10.99 -13.83 -2.15
C LEU A 408 -11.54 -15.24 -1.89
N TYR A 409 -12.02 -15.46 -0.69
CA TYR A 409 -12.71 -16.68 -0.29
C TYR A 409 -14.21 -16.39 -0.16
N HIS A 410 -15.04 -17.36 -0.52
CA HIS A 410 -16.48 -17.31 -0.36
C HIS A 410 -16.93 -18.24 0.76
N GLY A 411 -17.74 -17.74 1.68
CA GLY A 411 -18.33 -18.51 2.76
C GLY A 411 -19.84 -18.69 2.58
N TYR A 412 -20.31 -19.89 2.83
CA TYR A 412 -21.74 -20.25 2.78
C TYR A 412 -22.21 -20.68 4.17
N GLU A 413 -23.49 -20.47 4.48
CA GLU A 413 -24.09 -21.12 5.63
C GLU A 413 -24.30 -22.61 5.29
N GLU A 414 -23.80 -23.50 6.13
CA GLU A 414 -24.23 -24.90 6.08
C GLU A 414 -25.72 -24.96 6.46
N ILE A 415 -26.55 -25.37 5.54
CA ILE A 415 -27.92 -25.76 5.86
C ILE A 415 -27.78 -27.09 6.64
N ARG A 416 -27.71 -27.01 7.95
CA ARG A 416 -27.85 -28.20 8.78
C ARG A 416 -29.25 -28.74 8.57
N THR A 417 -29.37 -29.68 7.65
CA THR A 417 -30.55 -30.56 7.61
C THR A 417 -30.49 -31.35 8.91
N ASN A 418 -31.33 -30.99 9.86
CA ASN A 418 -31.53 -31.82 11.05
C ASN A 418 -31.91 -33.22 10.56
N PRO A 419 -31.25 -34.28 11.05
CA PRO A 419 -31.59 -35.65 10.70
C PRO A 419 -33.00 -36.04 11.17
#